data_2f6390a45a9f537aea652fa8e6081514
#
_entry.id   2f6390a45a9f537aea652fa8e6081514
#
_cell.length_a   1.000
_cell.length_b   1.000
_cell.length_c   1.000
_cell.angle_alpha   90.00
_cell.angle_beta   90.00
_cell.angle_gamma   90.00
#
_symmetry.space_group_name_H-M   'P 1'
#
loop_
_entity.id
_entity.type
_entity.pdbx_description
1 polymer ?
#
loop_
_entity_poly.entity_id
_entity_poly.type
_entity_poly.pdbx_seq_one_letter_code
_entity_poly.pdbx_strand_id
1 'polypeptide(L)'
;MAGTAQQYAPKKNVPQTEGRSEKAAASGVKEKLRATPLWAGIAAMILLLALSLPVGNFRALQGATPKDFIRQGAVQSILEDRAAQAGNVVTVATRAGLDAQLILDVTNAVNALEAAKTAREISRADQLLTAAVSELTGVQLSGEDAKNMLRAADNFAEQGSFLRQEAREFNKKAEKAKKIYESLPTKALFAEPDVYEGI
;
A
#
# COMPACT_ATOMS: atom_id res chain seq x y z
N MET A 1 47.59 -43.19 -52.47
CA MET A 1 47.48 -42.19 -53.53
C MET A 1 46.62 -41.04 -53.04
N ALA A 2 47.02 -39.80 -53.39
CA ALA A 2 46.41 -38.52 -53.16
C ALA A 2 46.36 -38.02 -51.73
N GLY A 3 47.14 -37.20 -51.41
CA GLY A 3 47.56 -35.93 -50.97
C GLY A 3 46.47 -34.87 -50.91
N THR A 4 46.17 -34.37 -49.73
CA THR A 4 45.33 -33.16 -49.59
C THR A 4 46.15 -32.11 -48.86
N ALA A 5 46.38 -31.02 -49.59
CA ALA A 5 47.13 -29.85 -49.15
C ALA A 5 46.36 -29.10 -48.06
N GLN A 6 47.06 -28.78 -46.98
CA GLN A 6 46.59 -27.79 -46.00
C GLN A 6 46.82 -26.39 -46.56
N GLN A 7 45.72 -25.68 -46.74
CA GLN A 7 45.73 -24.25 -47.04
C GLN A 7 45.91 -23.46 -45.73
N TYR A 8 47.04 -22.76 -45.64
CA TYR A 8 47.32 -21.75 -44.61
C TYR A 8 46.49 -20.49 -44.87
N ALA A 9 45.61 -20.14 -43.96
CA ALA A 9 44.92 -18.85 -43.97
C ALA A 9 45.78 -17.80 -43.24
N PRO A 10 45.90 -16.58 -43.77
CA PRO A 10 46.70 -15.53 -43.14
C PRO A 10 45.99 -14.96 -41.91
N LYS A 11 46.76 -14.80 -40.83
CA LYS A 11 46.33 -14.10 -39.60
C LYS A 11 46.03 -12.65 -39.93
N LYS A 12 44.75 -12.24 -39.78
CA LYS A 12 44.37 -10.83 -39.74
C LYS A 12 44.92 -10.17 -38.48
N ASN A 13 45.80 -9.20 -38.65
CA ASN A 13 46.18 -8.27 -37.60
C ASN A 13 44.98 -7.46 -37.17
N VAL A 14 44.50 -7.66 -35.94
CA VAL A 14 43.53 -6.83 -35.27
C VAL A 14 44.28 -5.64 -34.66
N PRO A 15 43.95 -4.40 -35.00
CA PRO A 15 44.60 -3.26 -34.38
C PRO A 15 44.17 -3.13 -32.91
N GLN A 16 45.13 -3.18 -32.01
CA GLN A 16 44.93 -2.86 -30.56
C GLN A 16 44.76 -1.35 -30.41
N THR A 17 43.53 -0.85 -30.58
CA THR A 17 43.24 0.58 -30.38
C THR A 17 42.30 0.87 -29.22
N GLU A 18 41.79 -0.15 -28.52
CA GLU A 18 40.82 0.09 -27.43
C GLU A 18 41.43 0.46 -26.06
N GLY A 19 42.66 0.11 -25.76
CA GLY A 19 43.28 0.41 -24.46
C GLY A 19 43.77 1.86 -24.25
N ARG A 20 43.81 2.70 -25.33
CA ARG A 20 44.34 4.06 -25.25
C ARG A 20 43.26 5.11 -24.96
N SER A 21 42.01 4.83 -25.34
CA SER A 21 40.88 5.73 -25.14
C SER A 21 40.39 5.80 -23.69
N GLU A 22 40.34 4.63 -23.02
CA GLU A 22 39.86 4.61 -21.61
C GLU A 22 40.86 5.25 -20.62
N LYS A 23 42.17 5.09 -20.85
CA LYS A 23 43.17 5.74 -20.00
C LYS A 23 43.19 7.25 -20.17
N ALA A 24 42.90 7.75 -21.39
CA ALA A 24 42.84 9.20 -21.65
C ALA A 24 41.58 9.81 -21.04
N ALA A 25 40.42 9.11 -21.08
CA ALA A 25 39.20 9.57 -20.45
C ALA A 25 39.30 9.59 -18.92
N ALA A 26 39.88 8.55 -18.32
CA ALA A 26 40.09 8.49 -16.87
C ALA A 26 41.11 9.51 -16.35
N SER A 27 42.14 9.86 -17.15
CA SER A 27 43.09 10.90 -16.77
C SER A 27 42.46 12.31 -16.84
N GLY A 28 41.63 12.58 -17.86
CA GLY A 28 40.94 13.86 -17.99
C GLY A 28 39.91 14.12 -16.90
N VAL A 29 39.24 13.09 -16.40
CA VAL A 29 38.32 13.20 -15.25
C VAL A 29 39.10 13.46 -13.96
N LYS A 30 40.21 12.79 -13.73
CA LYS A 30 41.06 13.03 -12.54
C LYS A 30 41.69 14.43 -12.52
N GLU A 31 42.04 14.96 -13.67
CA GLU A 31 42.62 16.31 -13.80
C GLU A 31 41.56 17.41 -13.58
N LYS A 32 40.34 17.22 -14.10
CA LYS A 32 39.20 18.12 -13.83
C LYS A 32 38.76 18.09 -12.38
N LEU A 33 38.80 16.94 -11.69
CA LEU A 33 38.53 16.84 -10.27
C LEU A 33 39.58 17.54 -9.39
N ARG A 34 40.84 17.58 -9.82
CA ARG A 34 41.90 18.32 -9.11
C ARG A 34 41.80 19.84 -9.29
N ALA A 35 41.16 20.30 -10.36
CA ALA A 35 40.94 21.73 -10.63
C ALA A 35 39.68 22.30 -9.98
N THR A 36 38.80 21.42 -9.38
CA THR A 36 37.61 21.90 -8.67
C THR A 36 38.02 22.54 -7.32
N PRO A 37 37.62 23.76 -7.04
CA PRO A 37 37.91 24.37 -5.77
C PRO A 37 37.23 23.61 -4.63
N LEU A 38 37.91 23.51 -3.50
CA LEU A 38 37.49 22.70 -2.34
C LEU A 38 36.05 23.03 -1.89
N TRP A 39 35.65 24.31 -2.01
CA TRP A 39 34.29 24.74 -1.71
C TRP A 39 33.22 24.14 -2.64
N ALA A 40 33.55 23.88 -3.90
CA ALA A 40 32.60 23.23 -4.84
C ALA A 40 32.37 21.76 -4.48
N GLY A 41 33.40 21.07 -3.96
CA GLY A 41 33.27 19.72 -3.41
C GLY A 41 32.37 19.69 -2.17
N ILE A 42 32.57 20.67 -1.26
CA ILE A 42 31.74 20.83 -0.05
C ILE A 42 30.29 21.13 -0.46
N ALA A 43 30.09 22.07 -1.39
CA ALA A 43 28.74 22.41 -1.88
C ALA A 43 28.03 21.23 -2.52
N ALA A 44 28.73 20.43 -3.35
CA ALA A 44 28.18 19.21 -3.95
C ALA A 44 27.80 18.17 -2.88
N MET A 45 28.62 18.01 -1.84
CA MET A 45 28.35 17.09 -0.74
C MET A 45 27.14 17.54 0.09
N ILE A 46 26.99 18.83 0.37
CA ILE A 46 25.83 19.39 1.05
C ILE A 46 24.57 19.20 0.18
N LEU A 47 24.67 19.41 -1.12
CA LEU A 47 23.56 19.22 -2.06
C LEU A 47 23.14 17.75 -2.12
N LEU A 48 24.09 16.81 -2.17
CA LEU A 48 23.82 15.38 -2.14
C LEU A 48 23.16 14.94 -0.82
N LEU A 49 23.63 15.47 0.32
CA LEU A 49 23.00 15.24 1.62
C LEU A 49 21.57 15.80 1.66
N ALA A 50 21.38 17.03 1.18
CA ALA A 50 20.07 17.67 1.12
C ALA A 50 19.08 16.90 0.21
N LEU A 51 19.54 16.29 -0.88
CA LEU A 51 18.75 15.45 -1.77
C LEU A 51 18.51 14.04 -1.21
N SER A 52 19.46 13.51 -0.42
CA SER A 52 19.33 12.16 0.18
C SER A 52 18.33 12.12 1.35
N LEU A 53 18.19 13.21 2.10
CA LEU A 53 17.25 13.31 3.22
C LEU A 53 15.79 13.07 2.79
N PRO A 54 15.23 13.74 1.75
CA PRO A 54 13.88 13.48 1.29
C PRO A 54 13.66 12.03 0.83
N VAL A 55 14.66 11.41 0.17
CA VAL A 55 14.58 10.02 -0.29
C VAL A 55 14.54 9.03 0.89
N GLY A 56 15.38 9.26 1.90
CA GLY A 56 15.36 8.46 3.13
C GLY A 56 14.04 8.58 3.89
N ASN A 57 13.54 9.79 4.03
CA ASN A 57 12.27 10.09 4.68
C ASN A 57 11.08 9.51 3.92
N PHE A 58 11.07 9.58 2.58
CA PHE A 58 10.05 8.96 1.74
C PHE A 58 9.97 7.45 1.98
N ARG A 59 11.11 6.76 2.05
CA ARG A 59 11.14 5.31 2.36
C ARG A 59 10.63 5.00 3.76
N ALA A 60 10.92 5.85 4.73
CA ALA A 60 10.48 5.66 6.11
C ALA A 60 8.98 5.84 6.29
N LEU A 61 8.34 6.65 5.43
CA LEU A 61 6.89 6.90 5.43
C LEU A 61 6.11 5.92 4.53
N GLN A 62 6.80 5.13 3.70
CA GLN A 62 6.15 4.12 2.84
C GLN A 62 5.45 3.05 3.69
N GLY A 63 4.27 2.64 3.25
CA GLY A 63 3.46 1.63 3.93
C GLY A 63 2.51 2.18 4.99
N ALA A 64 2.47 3.52 5.17
CA ALA A 64 1.54 4.20 6.07
C ALA A 64 0.83 5.40 5.42
N THR A 65 0.89 5.51 4.09
CA THR A 65 0.17 6.55 3.35
C THR A 65 -1.32 6.21 3.22
N PRO A 66 -2.21 7.18 2.94
CA PRO A 66 -3.66 6.97 2.93
C PRO A 66 -4.16 5.78 2.09
N LYS A 67 -3.44 5.40 1.04
CA LYS A 67 -3.83 4.27 0.15
C LYS A 67 -3.15 2.94 0.51
N ASP A 68 -2.21 2.93 1.45
CA ASP A 68 -1.41 1.73 1.72
C ASP A 68 -2.22 0.68 2.49
N PHE A 69 -3.25 1.09 3.23
CA PHE A 69 -4.10 0.14 3.97
C PHE A 69 -4.80 -0.83 3.03
N ILE A 70 -5.44 -0.34 1.97
CA ILE A 70 -6.12 -1.21 0.97
C ILE A 70 -5.13 -2.15 0.27
N ARG A 71 -3.88 -1.70 0.08
CA ARG A 71 -2.82 -2.50 -0.57
C ARG A 71 -2.16 -3.50 0.37
N GLN A 72 -2.46 -3.43 1.66
CA GLN A 72 -1.88 -4.32 2.66
C GLN A 72 -2.58 -5.68 2.65
N GLY A 73 -1.81 -6.76 2.47
CA GLY A 73 -2.27 -8.14 2.65
C GLY A 73 -3.59 -8.45 1.93
N ALA A 74 -4.54 -8.96 2.70
CA ALA A 74 -5.87 -9.36 2.21
C ALA A 74 -6.96 -8.30 2.44
N VAL A 75 -6.60 -7.04 2.77
CA VAL A 75 -7.59 -6.03 3.16
C VAL A 75 -8.69 -5.84 2.11
N GLN A 76 -8.32 -5.77 0.82
CA GLN A 76 -9.31 -5.59 -0.24
C GLN A 76 -10.31 -6.76 -0.28
N SER A 77 -9.84 -8.01 -0.22
CA SER A 77 -10.73 -9.17 -0.22
C SER A 77 -11.59 -9.23 1.05
N ILE A 78 -11.04 -8.84 2.21
CA ILE A 78 -11.81 -8.77 3.45
C ILE A 78 -12.93 -7.73 3.35
N LEU A 79 -12.68 -6.57 2.73
CA LEU A 79 -13.71 -5.55 2.51
C LEU A 79 -14.82 -6.04 1.56
N GLU A 80 -14.45 -6.71 0.47
CA GLU A 80 -15.38 -7.32 -0.46
C GLU A 80 -16.24 -8.41 0.22
N ASP A 81 -15.62 -9.30 1.00
CA ASP A 81 -16.32 -10.33 1.77
C ASP A 81 -17.24 -9.71 2.81
N ARG A 82 -16.79 -8.67 3.49
CA ARG A 82 -17.58 -7.96 4.49
C ARG A 82 -18.82 -7.29 3.89
N ALA A 83 -18.68 -6.66 2.73
CA ALA A 83 -19.81 -6.11 1.96
C ALA A 83 -20.79 -7.22 1.53
N ALA A 84 -20.27 -8.34 1.04
CA ALA A 84 -21.08 -9.50 0.65
C ALA A 84 -21.86 -10.10 1.85
N GLN A 85 -21.22 -10.23 3.03
CA GLN A 85 -21.88 -10.73 4.23
C GLN A 85 -22.97 -9.76 4.74
N ALA A 86 -22.75 -8.45 4.64
CA ALA A 86 -23.79 -7.46 4.91
C ALA A 86 -24.98 -7.61 3.93
N GLY A 87 -24.71 -7.87 2.65
CA GLY A 87 -25.73 -8.21 1.65
C GLY A 87 -26.52 -9.47 1.99
N ASN A 88 -25.89 -10.48 2.59
CA ASN A 88 -26.59 -11.66 3.09
C ASN A 88 -27.55 -11.32 4.24
N VAL A 89 -27.14 -10.44 5.19
CA VAL A 89 -28.01 -9.94 6.25
C VAL A 89 -29.22 -9.21 5.66
N VAL A 90 -29.00 -8.32 4.69
CA VAL A 90 -30.08 -7.62 3.95
C VAL A 90 -31.03 -8.58 3.28
N THR A 91 -30.52 -9.65 2.65
CA THR A 91 -31.34 -10.66 1.98
C THR A 91 -32.27 -11.38 2.95
N VAL A 92 -31.76 -11.77 4.13
CA VAL A 92 -32.58 -12.41 5.18
C VAL A 92 -33.60 -11.42 5.73
N ALA A 93 -33.20 -10.17 5.99
CA ALA A 93 -34.09 -9.11 6.50
C ALA A 93 -35.24 -8.82 5.54
N THR A 94 -34.93 -8.71 4.24
CA THR A 94 -35.94 -8.47 3.19
C THR A 94 -36.94 -9.62 3.12
N ARG A 95 -36.47 -10.88 3.18
CA ARG A 95 -37.33 -12.06 3.18
C ARG A 95 -38.22 -12.12 4.44
N ALA A 96 -37.68 -11.71 5.57
CA ALA A 96 -38.41 -11.66 6.84
C ALA A 96 -39.37 -10.46 6.93
N GLY A 97 -39.39 -9.57 5.93
CA GLY A 97 -40.26 -8.37 5.89
C GLY A 97 -39.91 -7.32 6.93
N LEU A 98 -38.60 -7.19 7.29
CA LEU A 98 -38.14 -6.17 8.23
C LEU A 98 -38.29 -4.75 7.64
N ASP A 99 -38.12 -3.75 8.50
CA ASP A 99 -38.28 -2.34 8.15
C ASP A 99 -37.35 -1.97 6.96
N ALA A 100 -37.94 -1.37 5.93
CA ALA A 100 -37.22 -0.95 4.73
C ALA A 100 -36.16 0.12 5.02
N GLN A 101 -36.34 0.95 6.08
CA GLN A 101 -35.36 1.96 6.46
C GLN A 101 -34.10 1.32 7.02
N LEU A 102 -34.22 0.31 7.90
CA LEU A 102 -33.08 -0.43 8.45
C LEU A 102 -32.29 -1.14 7.32
N ILE A 103 -33.01 -1.70 6.35
CA ILE A 103 -32.38 -2.31 5.16
C ILE A 103 -31.63 -1.28 4.32
N LEU A 104 -32.23 -0.11 4.12
CA LEU A 104 -31.61 1.00 3.39
C LEU A 104 -30.35 1.52 4.10
N ASP A 105 -30.37 1.60 5.42
CA ASP A 105 -29.23 2.09 6.21
C ASP A 105 -28.03 1.14 6.08
N VAL A 106 -28.24 -0.19 6.10
CA VAL A 106 -27.17 -1.17 5.80
C VAL A 106 -26.66 -1.01 4.37
N THR A 107 -27.55 -0.86 3.40
CA THR A 107 -27.18 -0.69 1.99
C THR A 107 -26.34 0.58 1.78
N ASN A 108 -26.72 1.68 2.38
CA ASN A 108 -25.98 2.94 2.33
C ASN A 108 -24.58 2.80 2.98
N ALA A 109 -24.49 2.09 4.11
CA ALA A 109 -23.24 1.84 4.77
C ALA A 109 -22.31 0.93 3.96
N VAL A 110 -22.84 -0.07 3.24
CA VAL A 110 -22.06 -0.89 2.28
C VAL A 110 -21.49 0.00 1.17
N ASN A 111 -22.32 0.84 0.55
CA ASN A 111 -21.88 1.77 -0.50
C ASN A 111 -20.78 2.71 0.01
N ALA A 112 -20.89 3.19 1.26
CA ALA A 112 -19.87 4.02 1.88
C ALA A 112 -18.55 3.24 2.09
N LEU A 113 -18.60 1.97 2.48
CA LEU A 113 -17.42 1.10 2.63
C LEU A 113 -16.73 0.84 1.30
N GLU A 114 -17.48 0.56 0.25
CA GLU A 114 -16.94 0.34 -1.11
C GLU A 114 -16.32 1.61 -1.71
N ALA A 115 -16.86 2.79 -1.37
CA ALA A 115 -16.34 4.07 -1.84
C ALA A 115 -15.08 4.52 -1.08
N ALA A 116 -14.82 4.00 0.11
CA ALA A 116 -13.72 4.39 0.99
C ALA A 116 -12.36 4.00 0.39
N LYS A 117 -11.38 4.93 0.46
CA LYS A 117 -10.05 4.77 -0.17
C LYS A 117 -8.89 4.91 0.80
N THR A 118 -9.14 5.36 2.02
CA THR A 118 -8.13 5.60 3.05
C THR A 118 -8.47 4.79 4.30
N ALA A 119 -7.48 4.51 5.15
CA ALA A 119 -7.70 3.74 6.38
C ALA A 119 -8.75 4.41 7.28
N ARG A 120 -8.73 5.74 7.36
CA ARG A 120 -9.69 6.52 8.15
C ARG A 120 -11.10 6.45 7.56
N GLU A 121 -11.25 6.57 6.25
CA GLU A 121 -12.56 6.44 5.58
C GLU A 121 -13.13 5.04 5.76
N ILE A 122 -12.31 3.99 5.58
CA ILE A 122 -12.70 2.59 5.77
C ILE A 122 -13.13 2.36 7.23
N SER A 123 -12.36 2.88 8.19
CA SER A 123 -12.70 2.77 9.61
C SER A 123 -14.07 3.36 9.93
N ARG A 124 -14.35 4.57 9.44
CA ARG A 124 -15.63 5.24 9.65
C ARG A 124 -16.78 4.51 8.98
N ALA A 125 -16.57 4.09 7.73
CA ALA A 125 -17.59 3.34 6.98
C ALA A 125 -17.86 1.97 7.63
N ASP A 126 -16.83 1.27 8.11
CA ASP A 126 -16.96 0.00 8.82
C ASP A 126 -17.71 0.14 10.15
N GLN A 127 -17.48 1.22 10.89
CA GLN A 127 -18.22 1.51 12.13
C GLN A 127 -19.71 1.76 11.81
N LEU A 128 -20.02 2.55 10.77
CA LEU A 128 -21.40 2.79 10.33
C LEU A 128 -22.06 1.49 9.89
N LEU A 129 -21.37 0.67 9.10
CA LEU A 129 -21.88 -0.62 8.64
C LEU A 129 -22.12 -1.57 9.82
N THR A 130 -21.20 -1.62 10.77
CA THR A 130 -21.34 -2.45 11.99
C THR A 130 -22.55 -2.02 12.81
N ALA A 131 -22.75 -0.71 12.98
CA ALA A 131 -23.91 -0.18 13.71
C ALA A 131 -25.23 -0.52 12.99
N ALA A 132 -25.32 -0.27 11.69
CA ALA A 132 -26.51 -0.56 10.89
C ALA A 132 -26.86 -2.06 10.87
N VAL A 133 -25.87 -2.94 10.70
CA VAL A 133 -26.06 -4.40 10.77
C VAL A 133 -26.49 -4.83 12.17
N SER A 134 -25.89 -4.26 13.22
CA SER A 134 -26.29 -4.58 14.62
C SER A 134 -27.73 -4.17 14.90
N GLU A 135 -28.18 -3.03 14.43
CA GLU A 135 -29.56 -2.58 14.58
C GLU A 135 -30.53 -3.48 13.84
N LEU A 136 -30.23 -3.83 12.58
CA LEU A 136 -31.07 -4.72 11.77
C LEU A 136 -31.14 -6.13 12.35
N THR A 137 -30.04 -6.67 12.87
CA THR A 137 -29.98 -8.02 13.48
C THR A 137 -30.53 -8.07 14.90
N GLY A 138 -30.67 -6.91 15.55
CA GLY A 138 -31.31 -6.76 16.88
C GLY A 138 -32.82 -6.96 16.85
N VAL A 139 -33.45 -6.95 15.67
CA VAL A 139 -34.89 -7.18 15.55
C VAL A 139 -35.23 -8.63 15.85
N GLN A 140 -36.23 -8.87 16.69
CA GLN A 140 -36.63 -10.21 17.06
C GLN A 140 -37.31 -10.92 15.90
N LEU A 141 -36.71 -11.98 15.46
CA LEU A 141 -37.24 -12.91 14.46
C LEU A 141 -37.56 -14.26 15.10
N SER A 142 -38.35 -15.10 14.44
CA SER A 142 -38.69 -16.45 14.90
C SER A 142 -38.42 -17.49 13.82
N GLY A 143 -38.32 -18.75 14.23
CA GLY A 143 -38.24 -19.90 13.33
C GLY A 143 -36.93 -19.91 12.52
N GLU A 144 -37.06 -20.18 11.22
CA GLU A 144 -35.92 -20.33 10.30
C GLU A 144 -35.24 -19.02 9.98
N ASP A 145 -35.98 -17.89 9.94
CA ASP A 145 -35.42 -16.58 9.66
C ASP A 145 -34.51 -16.09 10.79
N ALA A 146 -34.85 -16.41 12.06
CA ALA A 146 -33.97 -16.13 13.18
C ALA A 146 -32.62 -16.87 13.08
N LYS A 147 -32.65 -18.15 12.69
CA LYS A 147 -31.41 -18.94 12.50
C LYS A 147 -30.55 -18.41 11.36
N ASN A 148 -31.18 -18.05 10.24
CA ASN A 148 -30.48 -17.52 9.07
C ASN A 148 -29.90 -16.15 9.36
N MET A 149 -30.62 -15.30 10.11
CA MET A 149 -30.12 -13.98 10.55
C MET A 149 -28.91 -14.14 11.44
N LEU A 150 -28.95 -15.04 12.43
CA LEU A 150 -27.84 -15.30 13.33
C LEU A 150 -26.60 -15.75 12.56
N ARG A 151 -26.73 -16.71 11.63
CA ARG A 151 -25.60 -17.14 10.80
C ARG A 151 -25.02 -16.01 9.94
N ALA A 152 -25.88 -15.19 9.34
CA ALA A 152 -25.43 -14.05 8.54
C ALA A 152 -24.70 -13.02 9.41
N ALA A 153 -25.21 -12.76 10.61
CA ALA A 153 -24.58 -11.87 11.57
C ALA A 153 -23.22 -12.40 12.06
N ASP A 154 -23.11 -13.69 12.36
CA ASP A 154 -21.85 -14.33 12.77
C ASP A 154 -20.79 -14.24 11.69
N ASN A 155 -21.14 -14.57 10.43
CA ASN A 155 -20.24 -14.47 9.30
C ASN A 155 -19.78 -13.00 9.07
N PHE A 156 -20.71 -12.05 9.21
CA PHE A 156 -20.37 -10.63 9.13
C PHE A 156 -19.39 -10.22 10.23
N ALA A 157 -19.62 -10.66 11.47
CA ALA A 157 -18.76 -10.36 12.61
C ALA A 157 -17.35 -10.95 12.45
N GLU A 158 -17.25 -12.16 11.89
CA GLU A 158 -15.97 -12.82 11.59
C GLU A 158 -15.12 -11.98 10.63
N GLN A 159 -15.69 -11.50 9.52
CA GLN A 159 -14.98 -10.62 8.58
C GLN A 159 -14.52 -9.33 9.27
N GLY A 160 -15.31 -8.76 10.17
CA GLY A 160 -14.91 -7.62 10.98
C GLY A 160 -13.72 -7.90 11.90
N SER A 161 -13.57 -9.13 12.39
CA SER A 161 -12.42 -9.53 13.20
C SER A 161 -11.13 -9.58 12.37
N PHE A 162 -11.18 -10.10 11.16
CA PHE A 162 -10.04 -10.09 10.24
C PHE A 162 -9.64 -8.67 9.85
N LEU A 163 -10.60 -7.81 9.52
CA LEU A 163 -10.32 -6.41 9.21
C LEU A 163 -9.62 -5.69 10.38
N ARG A 164 -10.08 -5.90 11.61
CA ARG A 164 -9.44 -5.32 12.81
C ARG A 164 -8.03 -5.85 13.03
N GLN A 165 -7.75 -7.11 12.71
CA GLN A 165 -6.40 -7.66 12.79
C GLN A 165 -5.45 -6.96 11.81
N GLU A 166 -5.84 -6.83 10.54
CA GLU A 166 -5.07 -6.12 9.53
C GLU A 166 -4.88 -4.63 9.91
N ALA A 167 -5.92 -4.00 10.44
CA ALA A 167 -5.88 -2.63 10.90
C ALA A 167 -4.88 -2.41 12.06
N ARG A 168 -4.78 -3.35 13.00
CA ARG A 168 -3.77 -3.29 14.07
C ARG A 168 -2.34 -3.36 13.53
N GLU A 169 -2.09 -4.24 12.56
CA GLU A 169 -0.77 -4.35 11.94
C GLU A 169 -0.43 -3.09 11.12
N PHE A 170 -1.42 -2.51 10.43
CA PHE A 170 -1.25 -1.25 9.74
C PHE A 170 -0.96 -0.10 10.73
N ASN A 171 -1.74 0.03 11.80
CA ASN A 171 -1.56 1.09 12.78
C ASN A 171 -0.20 1.04 13.48
N LYS A 172 0.36 -0.13 13.76
CA LYS A 172 1.74 -0.26 14.28
C LYS A 172 2.79 0.38 13.35
N LYS A 173 2.60 0.26 12.04
CA LYS A 173 3.47 0.91 11.04
C LYS A 173 3.17 2.41 10.95
N ALA A 174 1.89 2.77 10.92
CA ALA A 174 1.43 4.15 10.83
C ALA A 174 1.88 5.00 12.01
N GLU A 175 1.84 4.48 13.25
CA GLU A 175 2.36 5.18 14.43
C GLU A 175 3.86 5.46 14.36
N LYS A 176 4.65 4.49 13.87
CA LYS A 176 6.09 4.71 13.65
C LYS A 176 6.33 5.78 12.59
N ALA A 177 5.60 5.70 11.48
CA ALA A 177 5.68 6.69 10.42
C ALA A 177 5.24 8.07 10.89
N LYS A 178 4.19 8.17 11.71
CA LYS A 178 3.69 9.42 12.29
C LYS A 178 4.75 10.11 13.15
N LYS A 179 5.43 9.37 14.02
CA LYS A 179 6.55 9.92 14.82
C LYS A 179 7.66 10.49 13.95
N ILE A 180 8.01 9.79 12.86
CA ILE A 180 8.99 10.27 11.90
C ILE A 180 8.46 11.52 11.19
N TYR A 181 7.23 11.49 10.66
CA TYR A 181 6.59 12.59 9.96
C TYR A 181 6.55 13.87 10.80
N GLU A 182 6.15 13.78 12.06
CA GLU A 182 6.09 14.92 12.99
C GLU A 182 7.46 15.57 13.25
N SER A 183 8.53 14.78 13.20
CA SER A 183 9.91 15.25 13.39
C SER A 183 10.53 15.88 12.14
N LEU A 184 9.89 15.73 10.95
CA LEU A 184 10.46 16.20 9.68
C LEU A 184 10.27 17.70 9.48
N PRO A 185 11.35 18.47 9.22
CA PRO A 185 11.23 19.87 8.83
C PRO A 185 10.56 20.03 7.46
N THR A 186 10.57 18.99 6.62
CA THR A 186 10.02 18.96 5.26
C THR A 186 8.68 18.23 5.17
N LYS A 187 7.96 18.06 6.28
CA LYS A 187 6.69 17.30 6.35
C LYS A 187 5.64 17.73 5.33
N ALA A 188 5.63 19.02 4.95
CA ALA A 188 4.70 19.54 3.93
C ALA A 188 4.88 18.91 2.53
N LEU A 189 6.01 18.24 2.26
CA LEU A 189 6.28 17.54 1.00
C LEU A 189 5.76 16.10 0.97
N PHE A 190 5.24 15.60 2.09
CA PHE A 190 4.81 14.21 2.23
C PHE A 190 3.34 14.16 2.65
N ALA A 191 2.65 13.08 2.24
CA ALA A 191 1.33 12.79 2.76
C ALA A 191 1.43 12.42 4.25
N GLU A 192 0.51 12.95 5.05
CA GLU A 192 0.40 12.56 6.46
C GLU A 192 0.08 11.05 6.57
N PRO A 193 0.76 10.31 7.45
CA PRO A 193 0.44 8.93 7.73
C PRO A 193 -1.01 8.79 8.19
N ASP A 194 -1.72 7.84 7.59
CA ASP A 194 -3.12 7.57 7.90
C ASP A 194 -3.22 6.49 8.99
N VAL A 195 -4.35 6.46 9.68
CA VAL A 195 -4.62 5.48 10.73
C VAL A 195 -6.03 4.94 10.59
N TYR A 196 -6.22 3.67 10.94
CA TYR A 196 -7.54 3.09 11.12
C TYR A 196 -8.01 3.41 12.55
N GLU A 197 -9.11 4.15 12.68
CA GLU A 197 -9.64 4.62 13.96
C GLU A 197 -10.55 3.56 14.61
N GLY A 198 -10.65 3.54 15.93
CA GLY A 198 -11.65 2.73 16.64
C GLY A 198 -11.27 1.25 16.89
N ILE A 199 -9.97 0.95 17.02
CA ILE A 199 -9.47 -0.37 17.45
C ILE A 199 -8.56 -0.26 18.66
#